data_e9bfbb844873f0284fcb68bbf8c61ad8
#
_entry.id   e9bfbb844873f0284fcb68bbf8c61ad8
#
_cell.length_a   1.000
_cell.length_b   1.000
_cell.length_c   1.000
_cell.angle_alpha   90.00
_cell.angle_beta   90.00
_cell.angle_gamma   90.00
#
_symmetry.space_group_name_H-M   'P 1'
#
loop_
_entity.id
_entity.type
_entity.pdbx_description
1 polymer ?
#
loop_
_entity_poly.entity_id
_entity_poly.type
_entity_poly.pdbx_seq_one_letter_code
_entity_poly.pdbx_strand_id
1 'polypeptide(L)'
;MNDPRAHVVIVGAGITGLTAAHRLLNPLDGSSPLSRVTVIESSSHIGGKIRTSSFAGVDGVDEGPDSYLARVPAAGRLSREVGLADALTNPTAAHASVMHGGLHRIPDGLMMGVPTGALSLARSNLLSWRGKARAALEPILPSSGDHRDSVGNFVRQRFGREVHELLVDPLVGGIYAADTANFSLATVPQLADLAHGRSVLLTARRRRVAAVASGPVFETPRAGLGALTAALAASIERCGGTIITDTTVSSVRRTGRTYSIDTDSTDTGSTTIDADFVIVASPAAVSAPFLRPLSAELSDLLAPTEHASVVMVTVRATGKALARFEGMSGYLVPKPDQKRVTAASFGSNKWAHWRPDDDSMIMRVSLGRDGAPTHDLVHEWDDERLVRQVVDEMRDHTGVDIAPVEHRVTRWEHSFPQYRPGHLERVATMEAIVNTEAPGVHLAGASMRGIGIASCITQAETAAASILATIDSTTRLRD
;
A
#
# COMPACT_ATOMS: atom_id res chain seq x y z
N MET A 1 -11.28 2.30 40.02
CA MET A 1 -11.34 0.83 39.97
C MET A 1 -10.49 0.40 38.79
N ASN A 2 -9.45 -0.43 39.00
CA ASN A 2 -8.68 -0.98 37.88
C ASN A 2 -9.58 -1.92 37.08
N ASP A 3 -9.71 -1.68 35.78
CA ASP A 3 -10.38 -2.59 34.84
C ASP A 3 -9.59 -3.92 34.82
N PRO A 4 -10.19 -5.06 35.13
CA PRO A 4 -9.48 -6.34 35.20
C PRO A 4 -9.09 -6.92 33.84
N ARG A 5 -9.57 -6.30 32.75
CA ARG A 5 -9.25 -6.73 31.39
C ARG A 5 -7.80 -6.42 31.02
N ALA A 6 -7.17 -7.29 30.23
CA ALA A 6 -5.83 -7.05 29.71
C ALA A 6 -5.78 -5.73 28.90
N HIS A 7 -4.74 -4.93 29.10
CA HIS A 7 -4.55 -3.69 28.38
C HIS A 7 -3.66 -3.91 27.14
N VAL A 8 -4.17 -3.61 25.98
CA VAL A 8 -3.44 -3.64 24.71
C VAL A 8 -3.20 -2.21 24.24
N VAL A 9 -1.93 -1.85 24.07
CA VAL A 9 -1.52 -0.58 23.46
C VAL A 9 -1.11 -0.81 22.01
N ILE A 10 -1.62 0.02 21.10
CA ILE A 10 -1.34 -0.04 19.66
C ILE A 10 -0.64 1.25 19.25
N VAL A 11 0.54 1.14 18.65
CA VAL A 11 1.34 2.28 18.18
C VAL A 11 1.09 2.50 16.69
N GLY A 12 0.42 3.61 16.36
CA GLY A 12 0.03 4.02 15.01
C GLY A 12 -1.45 3.79 14.71
N ALA A 13 -2.18 4.87 14.37
CA ALA A 13 -3.58 4.85 13.96
C ALA A 13 -3.78 4.80 12.43
N GLY A 14 -2.88 4.16 11.69
CA GLY A 14 -3.09 3.77 10.31
C GLY A 14 -4.09 2.62 10.19
N ILE A 15 -4.41 2.20 8.95
CA ILE A 15 -5.38 1.11 8.71
C ILE A 15 -5.05 -0.17 9.49
N THR A 16 -3.76 -0.48 9.70
CA THR A 16 -3.31 -1.64 10.47
C THR A 16 -3.70 -1.51 11.94
N GLY A 17 -3.31 -0.41 12.59
CA GLY A 17 -3.59 -0.20 14.03
C GLY A 17 -5.09 -0.09 14.31
N LEU A 18 -5.84 0.66 13.47
CA LEU A 18 -7.28 0.76 13.60
C LEU A 18 -7.99 -0.59 13.42
N THR A 19 -7.52 -1.42 12.46
CA THR A 19 -8.07 -2.77 12.29
C THR A 19 -7.77 -3.66 13.50
N ALA A 20 -6.54 -3.62 14.03
CA ALA A 20 -6.17 -4.39 15.20
C ALA A 20 -7.01 -4.00 16.43
N ALA A 21 -7.18 -2.70 16.67
CA ALA A 21 -8.02 -2.18 17.73
C ALA A 21 -9.49 -2.64 17.59
N HIS A 22 -10.03 -2.49 16.37
CA HIS A 22 -11.39 -2.95 16.08
C HIS A 22 -11.57 -4.45 16.35
N ARG A 23 -10.61 -5.30 15.94
CA ARG A 23 -10.68 -6.77 16.15
C ARG A 23 -10.53 -7.19 17.60
N LEU A 24 -9.72 -6.50 18.37
CA LEU A 24 -9.60 -6.75 19.83
C LEU A 24 -10.90 -6.42 20.58
N LEU A 25 -11.63 -5.42 20.12
CA LEU A 25 -12.90 -4.98 20.70
C LEU A 25 -14.12 -5.68 20.07
N ASN A 26 -13.99 -6.22 18.85
CA ASN A 26 -15.02 -6.94 18.13
C ASN A 26 -14.43 -8.24 17.54
N PRO A 27 -14.24 -9.28 18.36
CA PRO A 27 -13.72 -10.56 17.90
C PRO A 27 -14.57 -11.19 16.80
N LEU A 28 -13.94 -11.88 15.85
CA LEU A 28 -14.65 -12.50 14.70
C LEU A 28 -15.62 -13.62 15.09
N ASP A 29 -15.41 -14.24 16.24
CA ASP A 29 -16.28 -15.29 16.80
C ASP A 29 -17.48 -14.74 17.57
N GLY A 30 -17.60 -13.41 17.66
CA GLY A 30 -18.69 -12.73 18.37
C GLY A 30 -18.58 -12.81 19.90
N SER A 31 -17.44 -13.23 20.46
CA SER A 31 -17.20 -13.23 21.91
C SER A 31 -17.14 -11.80 22.48
N SER A 32 -17.30 -11.67 23.78
CA SER A 32 -17.16 -10.39 24.47
C SER A 32 -15.71 -9.91 24.46
N PRO A 33 -15.46 -8.57 24.41
CA PRO A 33 -14.11 -8.03 24.43
C PRO A 33 -13.38 -8.43 25.72
N LEU A 34 -12.24 -9.10 25.55
CA LEU A 34 -11.37 -9.55 26.66
C LEU A 34 -10.29 -8.51 27.01
N SER A 35 -10.22 -7.41 26.27
CA SER A 35 -9.15 -6.41 26.39
C SER A 35 -9.69 -4.98 26.49
N ARG A 36 -8.91 -4.13 27.15
CA ARG A 36 -8.97 -2.67 27.04
C ARG A 36 -7.97 -2.24 25.98
N VAL A 37 -8.33 -1.34 25.07
CA VAL A 37 -7.51 -0.96 23.93
C VAL A 37 -7.24 0.53 23.93
N THR A 38 -5.96 0.91 23.76
CA THR A 38 -5.51 2.28 23.53
C THR A 38 -4.69 2.34 22.25
N VAL A 39 -5.07 3.20 21.31
CA VAL A 39 -4.31 3.49 20.08
C VAL A 39 -3.61 4.83 20.25
N ILE A 40 -2.30 4.89 19.94
CA ILE A 40 -1.48 6.10 20.04
C ILE A 40 -1.04 6.49 18.64
N GLU A 41 -1.28 7.75 18.25
CA GLU A 41 -0.94 8.31 16.94
C GLU A 41 -0.16 9.61 17.11
N SER A 42 0.95 9.72 16.40
CA SER A 42 1.83 10.88 16.47
C SER A 42 1.30 12.12 15.77
N SER A 43 0.46 11.93 14.76
CA SER A 43 -0.16 13.03 14.02
C SER A 43 -1.51 13.45 14.63
N SER A 44 -1.99 14.64 14.24
CA SER A 44 -3.31 15.14 14.65
C SER A 44 -4.48 14.42 13.98
N HIS A 45 -4.23 13.48 13.07
CA HIS A 45 -5.26 12.78 12.31
C HIS A 45 -4.96 11.29 12.18
N ILE A 46 -6.03 10.50 12.18
CA ILE A 46 -5.98 9.06 11.98
C ILE A 46 -5.94 8.68 10.48
N GLY A 47 -5.71 7.41 10.20
CA GLY A 47 -5.73 6.84 8.85
C GLY A 47 -4.33 6.65 8.25
N GLY A 48 -3.32 7.33 8.77
CA GLY A 48 -1.94 7.25 8.29
C GLY A 48 -1.85 7.67 6.82
N LYS A 49 -1.54 6.71 5.93
CA LYS A 49 -1.42 6.96 4.48
C LYS A 49 -2.76 6.95 3.72
N ILE A 50 -3.87 6.65 4.38
CA ILE A 50 -5.23 6.81 3.87
C ILE A 50 -5.71 8.20 4.28
N ARG A 51 -5.78 9.10 3.32
CA ARG A 51 -6.28 10.46 3.50
C ARG A 51 -7.25 10.77 2.38
N THR A 52 -8.39 11.32 2.73
CA THR A 52 -9.46 11.72 1.81
C THR A 52 -9.92 13.12 2.19
N SER A 53 -10.15 13.98 1.22
CA SER A 53 -10.71 15.31 1.43
C SER A 53 -11.51 15.76 0.22
N SER A 54 -12.28 16.84 0.37
CA SER A 54 -12.97 17.48 -0.76
C SER A 54 -11.97 18.15 -1.69
N PHE A 55 -12.20 18.05 -2.99
CA PHE A 55 -11.41 18.70 -4.02
C PHE A 55 -12.28 19.02 -5.23
N ALA A 56 -12.17 20.24 -5.77
CA ALA A 56 -12.92 20.68 -6.96
C ALA A 56 -14.46 20.54 -6.82
N GLY A 57 -14.99 20.77 -5.63
CA GLY A 57 -16.41 20.59 -5.34
C GLY A 57 -16.87 19.13 -5.25
N VAL A 58 -15.96 18.18 -5.37
CA VAL A 58 -16.23 16.74 -5.23
C VAL A 58 -15.74 16.27 -3.87
N ASP A 59 -16.63 15.65 -3.10
CA ASP A 59 -16.29 15.00 -1.84
C ASP A 59 -15.65 13.62 -2.08
N GLY A 60 -14.82 13.19 -1.14
CA GLY A 60 -14.27 11.84 -1.18
C GLY A 60 -13.11 11.64 -2.16
N VAL A 61 -12.35 12.67 -2.51
CA VAL A 61 -11.18 12.56 -3.37
C VAL A 61 -9.96 12.16 -2.54
N ASP A 62 -9.47 10.94 -2.77
CA ASP A 62 -8.34 10.38 -2.04
C ASP A 62 -7.02 11.06 -2.43
N GLU A 63 -6.19 11.34 -1.43
CA GLU A 63 -4.86 11.96 -1.60
C GLU A 63 -3.74 10.92 -1.73
N GLY A 64 -3.98 9.72 -1.24
CA GLY A 64 -3.07 8.57 -1.28
C GLY A 64 -3.65 7.41 -2.11
N PRO A 65 -3.77 6.18 -1.56
CA PRO A 65 -4.45 5.09 -2.22
C PRO A 65 -5.93 5.45 -2.44
N ASP A 66 -6.49 5.04 -3.58
CA ASP A 66 -7.88 5.30 -3.96
C ASP A 66 -8.76 4.03 -3.99
N SER A 67 -8.19 2.89 -3.64
CA SER A 67 -8.90 1.61 -3.66
C SER A 67 -8.10 0.49 -2.99
N TYR A 68 -8.77 -0.61 -2.72
CA TYR A 68 -8.15 -1.87 -2.35
C TYR A 68 -8.50 -2.99 -3.34
N LEU A 69 -7.73 -4.08 -3.30
CA LEU A 69 -7.98 -5.25 -4.15
C LEU A 69 -9.25 -5.98 -3.70
N ALA A 70 -10.32 -5.93 -4.49
CA ALA A 70 -11.59 -6.60 -4.21
C ALA A 70 -11.45 -8.15 -4.16
N ARG A 71 -10.46 -8.70 -4.88
CA ARG A 71 -10.18 -10.15 -4.92
C ARG A 71 -9.53 -10.69 -3.64
N VAL A 72 -9.04 -9.81 -2.74
CA VAL A 72 -8.54 -10.18 -1.42
C VAL A 72 -9.62 -9.84 -0.40
N PRO A 73 -10.28 -10.85 0.21
CA PRO A 73 -11.54 -10.63 0.96
C PRO A 73 -11.43 -9.70 2.16
N ALA A 74 -10.25 -9.59 2.78
CA ALA A 74 -10.08 -8.92 4.07
C ALA A 74 -10.62 -7.48 4.09
N ALA A 75 -10.25 -6.65 3.09
CA ALA A 75 -10.65 -5.25 3.06
C ALA A 75 -12.16 -5.08 2.78
N GLY A 76 -12.69 -5.82 1.79
CA GLY A 76 -14.12 -5.78 1.47
C GLY A 76 -15.00 -6.33 2.62
N ARG A 77 -14.56 -7.39 3.30
CA ARG A 77 -15.23 -7.90 4.50
C ARG A 77 -15.26 -6.83 5.60
N LEU A 78 -14.09 -6.28 5.95
CA LEU A 78 -13.99 -5.26 6.98
C LEU A 78 -14.84 -4.03 6.67
N SER A 79 -14.83 -3.56 5.42
CA SER A 79 -15.67 -2.42 4.99
C SER A 79 -17.16 -2.69 5.22
N ARG A 80 -17.63 -3.90 4.91
CA ARG A 80 -19.03 -4.28 5.13
C ARG A 80 -19.37 -4.41 6.62
N GLU A 81 -18.47 -4.95 7.42
CA GLU A 81 -18.62 -5.10 8.88
C GLU A 81 -18.77 -3.75 9.61
N VAL A 82 -18.02 -2.73 9.15
CA VAL A 82 -18.11 -1.38 9.74
C VAL A 82 -19.23 -0.53 9.13
N GLY A 83 -20.15 -1.14 8.36
CA GLY A 83 -21.38 -0.48 7.88
C GLY A 83 -21.25 0.23 6.53
N LEU A 84 -20.22 -0.05 5.73
CA LEU A 84 -20.02 0.61 4.44
C LEU A 84 -20.54 -0.22 3.23
N ALA A 85 -21.29 -1.30 3.45
CA ALA A 85 -21.73 -2.22 2.40
C ALA A 85 -22.38 -1.50 1.20
N ASP A 86 -23.33 -0.63 1.44
CA ASP A 86 -24.09 0.10 0.41
C ASP A 86 -23.31 1.29 -0.18
N ALA A 87 -22.24 1.69 0.48
CA ALA A 87 -21.36 2.78 0.02
C ALA A 87 -20.27 2.31 -0.92
N LEU A 88 -20.05 1.00 -1.06
CA LEU A 88 -18.96 0.47 -1.90
C LEU A 88 -19.26 0.65 -3.39
N THR A 89 -18.20 0.91 -4.15
CA THR A 89 -18.24 1.07 -5.60
C THR A 89 -16.98 0.52 -6.25
N ASN A 90 -17.04 0.34 -7.57
CA ASN A 90 -15.95 -0.21 -8.38
C ASN A 90 -15.53 0.80 -9.45
N PRO A 91 -14.30 0.65 -10.01
CA PRO A 91 -13.89 1.47 -11.15
C PRO A 91 -14.80 1.27 -12.35
N THR A 92 -14.84 2.27 -13.21
CA THR A 92 -15.47 2.16 -14.52
C THR A 92 -14.74 1.15 -15.43
N ALA A 93 -15.26 0.91 -16.62
CA ALA A 93 -14.62 0.08 -17.65
C ALA A 93 -13.43 0.77 -18.36
N ALA A 94 -12.97 1.93 -17.88
CA ALA A 94 -11.85 2.66 -18.48
C ALA A 94 -10.54 1.84 -18.43
N HIS A 95 -9.76 1.91 -19.51
CA HIS A 95 -8.52 1.16 -19.65
C HIS A 95 -7.28 1.97 -19.24
N ALA A 96 -6.25 1.28 -18.75
CA ALA A 96 -4.95 1.87 -18.47
C ALA A 96 -4.01 1.73 -19.68
N SER A 97 -3.03 2.65 -19.77
CA SER A 97 -2.03 2.69 -20.86
C SER A 97 -0.62 2.74 -20.28
N VAL A 98 0.37 2.52 -21.16
CA VAL A 98 1.80 2.76 -20.91
C VAL A 98 2.26 3.81 -21.91
N MET A 99 2.99 4.81 -21.46
CA MET A 99 3.60 5.84 -22.30
C MET A 99 4.99 5.37 -22.75
N HIS A 100 5.15 5.11 -24.05
CA HIS A 100 6.45 4.76 -24.65
C HIS A 100 6.42 5.14 -26.14
N GLY A 101 6.99 6.31 -26.48
CA GLY A 101 6.85 6.88 -27.82
C GLY A 101 5.39 7.24 -28.20
N GLY A 102 4.48 7.24 -27.25
CA GLY A 102 3.05 7.47 -27.33
C GLY A 102 2.27 6.64 -26.29
N LEU A 103 0.96 6.81 -26.23
CA LEU A 103 0.10 6.06 -25.31
C LEU A 103 -0.31 4.72 -25.91
N HIS A 104 0.07 3.63 -25.28
CA HIS A 104 -0.26 2.27 -25.69
C HIS A 104 -1.13 1.60 -24.62
N ARG A 105 -2.30 1.13 -25.00
CA ARG A 105 -3.15 0.36 -24.09
C ARG A 105 -2.40 -0.84 -23.52
N ILE A 106 -2.49 -1.05 -22.22
CA ILE A 106 -1.93 -2.25 -21.56
C ILE A 106 -2.61 -3.49 -22.17
N PRO A 107 -1.83 -4.45 -22.69
CA PRO A 107 -2.39 -5.64 -23.29
C PRO A 107 -3.21 -6.47 -22.30
N ASP A 108 -4.31 -7.03 -22.75
CA ASP A 108 -5.05 -8.01 -21.95
C ASP A 108 -4.22 -9.29 -21.73
N GLY A 109 -4.42 -9.95 -20.60
CA GLY A 109 -3.74 -11.21 -20.34
C GLY A 109 -2.32 -11.04 -19.82
N LEU A 110 -2.09 -10.00 -19.03
CA LEU A 110 -0.90 -9.86 -18.19
C LEU A 110 -1.21 -10.24 -16.74
N MET A 111 -0.22 -10.79 -16.06
CA MET A 111 -0.21 -10.98 -14.61
C MET A 111 0.96 -10.20 -14.03
N MET A 112 0.68 -9.10 -13.34
CA MET A 112 1.72 -8.15 -12.87
C MET A 112 2.71 -7.74 -13.97
N GLY A 113 2.22 -7.51 -15.19
CA GLY A 113 3.05 -7.18 -16.37
C GLY A 113 3.67 -8.37 -17.10
N VAL A 114 3.66 -9.54 -16.52
CA VAL A 114 4.16 -10.76 -17.17
C VAL A 114 3.10 -11.32 -18.13
N PRO A 115 3.45 -11.58 -19.40
CA PRO A 115 2.53 -12.16 -20.37
C PRO A 115 2.06 -13.57 -19.95
N THR A 116 0.74 -13.82 -20.05
CA THR A 116 0.16 -15.13 -19.74
C THR A 116 -0.09 -16.00 -20.99
N GLY A 117 0.36 -15.55 -22.17
CA GLY A 117 0.23 -16.27 -23.42
C GLY A 117 0.95 -15.60 -24.59
N ALA A 118 1.26 -16.39 -25.61
CA ALA A 118 1.95 -15.92 -26.83
C ALA A 118 1.12 -14.86 -27.59
N LEU A 119 -0.21 -14.92 -27.54
CA LEU A 119 -1.07 -13.98 -28.24
C LEU A 119 -1.02 -12.56 -27.63
N SER A 120 -0.92 -12.45 -26.31
CA SER A 120 -0.74 -11.15 -25.63
C SER A 120 0.61 -10.51 -25.97
N LEU A 121 1.68 -11.31 -26.09
CA LEU A 121 2.98 -10.85 -26.58
C LEU A 121 2.90 -10.38 -28.03
N ALA A 122 2.31 -11.18 -28.92
CA ALA A 122 2.26 -10.88 -30.34
C ALA A 122 1.50 -9.57 -30.64
N ARG A 123 0.40 -9.33 -29.90
CA ARG A 123 -0.48 -8.16 -30.05
C ARG A 123 0.03 -6.91 -29.35
N SER A 124 1.04 -7.00 -28.50
CA SER A 124 1.60 -5.84 -27.82
C SER A 124 2.30 -4.90 -28.81
N ASN A 125 1.93 -3.62 -28.84
CA ASN A 125 2.62 -2.59 -29.60
C ASN A 125 3.79 -1.95 -28.81
N LEU A 126 3.93 -2.33 -27.54
CA LEU A 126 5.01 -1.83 -26.66
C LEU A 126 6.34 -2.54 -26.92
N LEU A 127 6.33 -3.78 -27.38
CA LEU A 127 7.52 -4.57 -27.56
C LEU A 127 7.99 -4.58 -29.02
N SER A 128 9.28 -4.42 -29.23
CA SER A 128 9.90 -4.64 -30.53
C SER A 128 9.77 -6.10 -30.98
N TRP A 129 9.97 -6.38 -32.28
CA TRP A 129 9.98 -7.76 -32.78
C TRP A 129 11.07 -8.62 -32.08
N ARG A 130 12.21 -8.02 -31.75
CA ARG A 130 13.30 -8.68 -31.00
C ARG A 130 12.90 -8.98 -29.57
N GLY A 131 12.23 -8.06 -28.88
CA GLY A 131 11.67 -8.26 -27.55
C GLY A 131 10.62 -9.38 -27.53
N LYS A 132 9.72 -9.40 -28.53
CA LYS A 132 8.73 -10.47 -28.69
C LYS A 132 9.41 -11.84 -28.94
N ALA A 133 10.38 -11.91 -29.82
CA ALA A 133 11.13 -13.15 -30.09
C ALA A 133 11.87 -13.64 -28.83
N ARG A 134 12.55 -12.72 -28.11
CA ARG A 134 13.24 -13.03 -26.85
C ARG A 134 12.28 -13.58 -25.80
N ALA A 135 11.13 -12.96 -25.64
CA ALA A 135 10.11 -13.39 -24.68
C ALA A 135 9.48 -14.73 -25.06
N ALA A 136 9.31 -15.02 -26.34
CA ALA A 136 8.78 -16.29 -26.84
C ALA A 136 9.70 -17.50 -26.55
N LEU A 137 10.99 -17.27 -26.35
CA LEU A 137 11.97 -18.31 -25.98
C LEU A 137 11.87 -18.73 -24.49
N GLU A 138 11.08 -18.02 -23.66
CA GLU A 138 10.96 -18.30 -22.24
C GLU A 138 10.73 -19.76 -21.89
N PRO A 139 9.84 -20.54 -22.57
CA PRO A 139 9.56 -21.92 -22.19
C PRO A 139 10.74 -22.89 -22.32
N ILE A 140 11.76 -22.55 -23.13
CA ILE A 140 12.92 -23.39 -23.36
C ILE A 140 14.17 -22.93 -22.57
N LEU A 141 14.09 -21.80 -21.89
CA LEU A 141 15.16 -21.33 -21.04
C LEU A 141 15.24 -22.14 -19.72
N PRO A 142 16.47 -22.38 -19.20
CA PRO A 142 16.62 -23.03 -17.91
C PRO A 142 15.92 -22.23 -16.81
N SER A 143 15.26 -22.95 -15.88
CA SER A 143 14.69 -22.31 -14.71
C SER A 143 15.81 -21.95 -13.74
N SER A 144 16.02 -20.67 -13.50
CA SER A 144 17.00 -20.14 -12.55
C SER A 144 16.33 -19.30 -11.46
N GLY A 145 15.04 -19.57 -11.16
CA GLY A 145 14.29 -18.80 -10.18
C GLY A 145 14.82 -19.01 -8.77
N ASP A 146 15.71 -18.15 -8.32
CA ASP A 146 16.01 -18.01 -6.90
C ASP A 146 14.98 -17.02 -6.30
N HIS A 147 14.26 -17.46 -5.25
CA HIS A 147 13.32 -16.61 -4.52
C HIS A 147 13.98 -15.41 -3.84
N ARG A 148 15.29 -15.43 -3.70
CA ARG A 148 16.11 -14.33 -3.19
C ARG A 148 16.42 -13.26 -4.22
N ASP A 149 15.91 -13.42 -5.44
CA ASP A 149 16.18 -12.50 -6.54
C ASP A 149 15.26 -11.28 -6.50
N SER A 150 15.64 -10.24 -7.25
CA SER A 150 14.75 -9.11 -7.51
C SER A 150 13.75 -9.43 -8.63
N VAL A 151 12.61 -8.72 -8.62
CA VAL A 151 11.62 -8.79 -9.69
C VAL A 151 12.26 -8.51 -11.04
N GLY A 152 13.09 -7.45 -11.12
CA GLY A 152 13.72 -7.06 -12.37
C GLY A 152 14.70 -8.11 -12.90
N ASN A 153 15.48 -8.71 -12.02
CA ASN A 153 16.44 -9.74 -12.42
C ASN A 153 15.72 -10.99 -12.92
N PHE A 154 14.72 -11.47 -12.17
CA PHE A 154 13.88 -12.59 -12.56
C PHE A 154 13.23 -12.38 -13.95
N VAL A 155 12.59 -11.23 -14.16
CA VAL A 155 11.90 -10.95 -15.43
C VAL A 155 12.88 -10.81 -16.60
N ARG A 156 14.02 -10.12 -16.39
CA ARG A 156 15.05 -10.00 -17.44
C ARG A 156 15.63 -11.34 -17.87
N GLN A 157 15.89 -12.22 -16.92
CA GLN A 157 16.38 -13.57 -17.22
C GLN A 157 15.36 -14.39 -18.02
N ARG A 158 14.09 -14.30 -17.66
CA ARG A 158 13.03 -15.11 -18.29
C ARG A 158 12.53 -14.51 -19.61
N PHE A 159 12.20 -13.23 -19.63
CA PHE A 159 11.50 -12.58 -20.76
C PHE A 159 12.36 -11.56 -21.51
N GLY A 160 13.48 -11.15 -20.94
CA GLY A 160 14.34 -10.12 -21.51
C GLY A 160 14.02 -8.71 -20.98
N ARG A 161 14.85 -7.75 -21.43
CA ARG A 161 14.87 -6.39 -20.93
C ARG A 161 13.58 -5.63 -21.22
N GLU A 162 13.07 -5.71 -22.46
CA GLU A 162 11.89 -4.93 -22.87
C GLU A 162 10.62 -5.31 -22.06
N VAL A 163 10.39 -6.60 -21.80
CA VAL A 163 9.26 -7.02 -20.97
C VAL A 163 9.39 -6.50 -19.53
N HIS A 164 10.62 -6.52 -18.99
CA HIS A 164 10.88 -5.93 -17.69
C HIS A 164 10.58 -4.43 -17.68
N GLU A 165 11.25 -3.67 -18.56
CA GLU A 165 11.24 -2.20 -18.51
C GLU A 165 9.89 -1.59 -18.96
N LEU A 166 9.18 -2.21 -19.93
CA LEU A 166 7.99 -1.63 -20.53
C LEU A 166 6.67 -2.21 -20.01
N LEU A 167 6.70 -3.38 -19.38
CA LEU A 167 5.48 -4.02 -18.87
C LEU A 167 5.49 -4.25 -17.36
N VAL A 168 6.55 -4.89 -16.82
CA VAL A 168 6.58 -5.29 -15.41
C VAL A 168 6.96 -4.13 -14.50
N ASP A 169 8.04 -3.40 -14.82
CA ASP A 169 8.51 -2.28 -14.00
C ASP A 169 7.48 -1.15 -13.86
N PRO A 170 6.77 -0.70 -14.92
CA PRO A 170 5.74 0.32 -14.76
C PRO A 170 4.58 -0.12 -13.86
N LEU A 171 4.17 -1.40 -13.95
CA LEU A 171 3.06 -1.92 -13.15
C LEU A 171 3.46 -2.18 -11.70
N VAL A 172 4.51 -2.96 -11.47
CA VAL A 172 4.99 -3.29 -10.11
C VAL A 172 5.59 -2.05 -9.45
N GLY A 173 6.43 -1.31 -10.16
CA GLY A 173 7.01 -0.06 -9.67
C GLY A 173 5.96 0.99 -9.35
N GLY A 174 4.89 1.09 -10.13
CA GLY A 174 3.76 1.99 -9.86
C GLY A 174 2.98 1.63 -8.60
N ILE A 175 2.83 0.33 -8.29
CA ILE A 175 2.14 -0.14 -7.08
C ILE A 175 2.97 0.11 -5.81
N TYR A 176 4.29 -0.14 -5.89
CA TYR A 176 5.18 -0.13 -4.72
C TYR A 176 6.06 1.12 -4.64
N ALA A 177 5.94 2.06 -5.58
CA ALA A 177 6.90 3.15 -5.80
C ALA A 177 8.35 2.64 -5.82
N ALA A 178 8.58 1.47 -6.42
CA ALA A 178 9.82 0.71 -6.29
C ALA A 178 10.67 0.75 -7.56
N ASP A 179 11.98 0.69 -7.40
CA ASP A 179 12.87 0.21 -8.46
C ASP A 179 12.84 -1.32 -8.46
N THR A 180 12.16 -1.91 -9.43
CA THR A 180 12.00 -3.36 -9.52
C THR A 180 13.31 -4.12 -9.72
N ALA A 181 14.39 -3.45 -10.15
CA ALA A 181 15.73 -4.04 -10.20
C ALA A 181 16.27 -4.42 -8.82
N ASN A 182 15.80 -3.73 -7.77
CA ASN A 182 16.22 -3.90 -6.38
C ASN A 182 15.07 -4.35 -5.44
N PHE A 183 13.90 -4.64 -5.99
CA PHE A 183 12.71 -5.02 -5.22
C PHE A 183 12.53 -6.53 -5.18
N SER A 184 12.32 -7.09 -3.99
CA SER A 184 12.25 -8.54 -3.76
C SER A 184 11.14 -9.23 -4.54
N LEU A 185 11.46 -10.27 -5.28
CA LEU A 185 10.50 -11.13 -5.97
C LEU A 185 9.55 -11.81 -4.97
N ALA A 186 10.06 -12.25 -3.83
CA ALA A 186 9.29 -12.95 -2.81
C ALA A 186 8.14 -12.11 -2.23
N THR A 187 8.24 -10.78 -2.29
CA THR A 187 7.22 -9.85 -1.78
C THR A 187 6.12 -9.50 -2.80
N VAL A 188 6.20 -10.05 -4.02
CA VAL A 188 5.17 -9.96 -5.05
C VAL A 188 4.60 -11.37 -5.29
N PRO A 189 3.62 -11.84 -4.47
CA PRO A 189 3.21 -13.24 -4.44
C PRO A 189 2.81 -13.80 -5.81
N GLN A 190 2.16 -12.98 -6.64
CA GLN A 190 1.73 -13.41 -7.97
C GLN A 190 2.91 -13.76 -8.89
N LEU A 191 4.05 -13.04 -8.75
CA LEU A 191 5.27 -13.31 -9.52
C LEU A 191 6.12 -14.39 -8.86
N ALA A 192 6.25 -14.37 -7.54
CA ALA A 192 6.96 -15.40 -6.77
C ALA A 192 6.39 -16.79 -7.07
N ASP A 193 5.09 -16.91 -7.07
CA ASP A 193 4.39 -18.15 -7.41
C ASP A 193 4.65 -18.64 -8.85
N LEU A 194 4.89 -17.74 -9.79
CA LEU A 194 5.23 -18.10 -11.16
C LEU A 194 6.69 -18.60 -11.27
N ALA A 195 7.56 -18.14 -10.38
CA ALA A 195 8.98 -18.48 -10.38
C ALA A 195 9.23 -19.96 -10.03
N HIS A 196 8.31 -20.62 -9.34
CA HIS A 196 8.42 -22.06 -9.02
C HIS A 196 8.27 -22.99 -10.24
N GLY A 197 7.74 -22.49 -11.36
CA GLY A 197 7.50 -23.30 -12.57
C GLY A 197 8.70 -23.36 -13.51
N ARG A 198 8.86 -24.46 -14.24
CA ARG A 198 9.86 -24.57 -15.32
C ARG A 198 9.70 -23.47 -16.38
N SER A 199 8.46 -23.10 -16.68
CA SER A 199 8.10 -22.00 -17.57
C SER A 199 7.08 -21.10 -16.88
N VAL A 200 7.44 -19.83 -16.76
CA VAL A 200 6.57 -18.77 -16.24
C VAL A 200 5.34 -18.61 -17.14
N LEU A 201 5.54 -18.60 -18.46
CA LEU A 201 4.48 -18.45 -19.46
C LEU A 201 3.43 -19.58 -19.36
N LEU A 202 3.89 -20.85 -19.26
CA LEU A 202 2.99 -21.99 -19.15
C LEU A 202 2.27 -22.03 -17.80
N THR A 203 2.97 -21.68 -16.71
CA THR A 203 2.40 -21.59 -15.37
C THR A 203 1.35 -20.49 -15.28
N ALA A 204 1.65 -19.31 -15.80
CA ALA A 204 0.73 -18.17 -15.86
C ALA A 204 -0.52 -18.49 -16.70
N ARG A 205 -0.34 -19.17 -17.84
CA ARG A 205 -1.46 -19.62 -18.68
C ARG A 205 -2.40 -20.58 -17.93
N ARG A 206 -1.85 -21.60 -17.23
CA ARG A 206 -2.63 -22.55 -16.44
C ARG A 206 -3.42 -21.84 -15.32
N ARG A 207 -2.78 -20.93 -14.60
CA ARG A 207 -3.43 -20.15 -13.54
C ARG A 207 -4.52 -19.21 -14.07
N ARG A 208 -4.32 -18.61 -15.24
CA ARG A 208 -5.34 -17.76 -15.88
C ARG A 208 -6.60 -18.57 -16.23
N VAL A 209 -6.45 -19.77 -16.73
CA VAL A 209 -7.59 -20.66 -17.04
C VAL A 209 -8.34 -21.06 -15.78
N ALA A 210 -7.62 -21.28 -14.66
CA ALA A 210 -8.23 -21.59 -13.37
C ALA A 210 -8.88 -20.36 -12.69
N ALA A 211 -8.37 -19.16 -12.97
CA ALA A 211 -8.79 -17.90 -12.36
C ALA A 211 -9.73 -17.08 -13.27
N VAL A 212 -10.74 -17.68 -13.86
CA VAL A 212 -11.89 -16.93 -14.42
C VAL A 212 -12.72 -16.44 -13.23
N ALA A 213 -12.15 -15.55 -12.44
CA ALA A 213 -12.88 -14.83 -11.42
C ALA A 213 -13.65 -13.71 -12.13
N SER A 214 -14.94 -13.89 -12.29
CA SER A 214 -15.88 -12.83 -12.61
C SER A 214 -15.92 -11.87 -11.42
N GLY A 215 -15.62 -10.58 -11.62
CA GLY A 215 -15.76 -9.56 -10.61
C GLY A 215 -14.73 -8.43 -10.77
N PRO A 216 -14.97 -7.30 -10.10
CA PRO A 216 -14.09 -6.13 -10.16
C PRO A 216 -12.73 -6.44 -9.52
N VAL A 217 -11.69 -5.78 -10.01
CA VAL A 217 -10.33 -5.90 -9.46
C VAL A 217 -10.17 -5.03 -8.22
N PHE A 218 -10.81 -3.86 -8.22
CA PHE A 218 -10.71 -2.85 -7.16
C PHE A 218 -12.09 -2.48 -6.62
N GLU A 219 -12.11 -2.09 -5.36
CA GLU A 219 -13.30 -1.62 -4.66
C GLU A 219 -12.91 -0.46 -3.72
N THR A 220 -13.82 0.50 -3.52
CA THR A 220 -13.62 1.64 -2.62
C THR A 220 -14.97 2.15 -2.09
N PRO A 221 -15.04 2.79 -0.92
CA PRO A 221 -16.21 3.57 -0.52
C PRO A 221 -16.37 4.81 -1.42
N ARG A 222 -17.60 5.18 -1.80
CA ARG A 222 -17.86 6.40 -2.60
C ARG A 222 -17.39 7.69 -1.92
N ALA A 223 -17.39 7.72 -0.60
CA ALA A 223 -16.86 8.84 0.18
C ALA A 223 -15.33 8.82 0.34
N GLY A 224 -14.63 8.00 -0.46
CA GLY A 224 -13.18 7.78 -0.39
C GLY A 224 -12.79 6.77 0.69
N LEU A 225 -11.52 6.34 0.64
CA LEU A 225 -10.99 5.34 1.59
C LEU A 225 -10.94 5.85 3.04
N GLY A 226 -10.90 7.17 3.26
CA GLY A 226 -10.99 7.78 4.59
C GLY A 226 -12.27 7.41 5.34
N ALA A 227 -13.36 7.08 4.63
CA ALA A 227 -14.58 6.59 5.25
C ALA A 227 -14.37 5.27 6.00
N LEU A 228 -13.48 4.37 5.50
CA LEU A 228 -13.15 3.13 6.18
C LEU A 228 -12.40 3.38 7.50
N THR A 229 -11.43 4.27 7.51
CA THR A 229 -10.66 4.60 8.72
C THR A 229 -11.52 5.34 9.74
N ALA A 230 -12.40 6.23 9.29
CA ALA A 230 -13.36 6.92 10.16
C ALA A 230 -14.38 5.94 10.78
N ALA A 231 -14.92 5.00 9.99
CA ALA A 231 -15.87 3.99 10.48
C ALA A 231 -15.22 3.04 11.51
N LEU A 232 -13.93 2.69 11.30
CA LEU A 232 -13.15 1.92 12.28
C LEU A 232 -12.96 2.69 13.58
N ALA A 233 -12.58 3.96 13.52
CA ALA A 233 -12.41 4.80 14.71
C ALA A 233 -13.72 4.92 15.49
N ALA A 234 -14.81 5.22 14.81
CA ALA A 234 -16.15 5.28 15.45
C ALA A 234 -16.56 3.93 16.07
N SER A 235 -16.15 2.81 15.46
CA SER A 235 -16.40 1.49 16.04
C SER A 235 -15.56 1.24 17.30
N ILE A 236 -14.29 1.63 17.29
CA ILE A 236 -13.38 1.52 18.43
C ILE A 236 -13.94 2.30 19.63
N GLU A 237 -14.33 3.56 19.42
CA GLU A 237 -14.87 4.43 20.46
C GLU A 237 -16.18 3.90 21.03
N ARG A 238 -17.12 3.45 20.19
CA ARG A 238 -18.38 2.84 20.63
C ARG A 238 -18.17 1.61 21.52
N CYS A 239 -17.10 0.86 21.29
CA CYS A 239 -16.75 -0.32 22.10
C CYS A 239 -15.86 0.02 23.30
N GLY A 240 -15.68 1.31 23.62
CA GLY A 240 -14.91 1.78 24.78
C GLY A 240 -13.40 1.76 24.61
N GLY A 241 -12.90 1.64 23.38
CA GLY A 241 -11.48 1.87 23.06
C GLY A 241 -11.15 3.36 23.02
N THR A 242 -9.87 3.69 23.21
CA THR A 242 -9.38 5.07 23.20
C THR A 242 -8.38 5.26 22.04
N ILE A 243 -8.52 6.37 21.32
CA ILE A 243 -7.56 6.81 20.31
C ILE A 243 -6.98 8.14 20.78
N ILE A 244 -5.64 8.22 20.89
CA ILE A 244 -4.92 9.41 21.34
C ILE A 244 -4.06 9.88 20.17
N THR A 245 -4.36 11.07 19.65
CA THR A 245 -3.58 11.75 18.59
C THR A 245 -2.55 12.71 19.20
N ASP A 246 -1.74 13.34 18.36
CA ASP A 246 -0.71 14.31 18.75
C ASP A 246 0.22 13.79 19.86
N THR A 247 0.43 12.45 19.87
CA THR A 247 1.17 11.76 20.91
C THR A 247 2.16 10.77 20.30
N THR A 248 3.45 11.05 20.52
CA THR A 248 4.56 10.25 19.99
C THR A 248 5.01 9.25 21.04
N VAL A 249 5.17 7.98 20.66
CA VAL A 249 5.82 6.96 21.51
C VAL A 249 7.34 7.16 21.42
N SER A 250 7.98 7.39 22.56
CA SER A 250 9.42 7.62 22.66
C SER A 250 10.21 6.41 23.16
N SER A 251 9.55 5.49 23.87
CA SER A 251 10.20 4.28 24.39
C SER A 251 9.18 3.17 24.69
N VAL A 252 9.56 1.93 24.42
CA VAL A 252 8.87 0.72 24.89
C VAL A 252 9.86 -0.12 25.67
N ARG A 253 9.54 -0.42 26.92
CA ARG A 253 10.38 -1.24 27.83
C ARG A 253 9.56 -2.36 28.43
N ARG A 254 10.20 -3.49 28.67
CA ARG A 254 9.60 -4.60 29.40
C ARG A 254 9.77 -4.38 30.91
N THR A 255 8.69 -4.50 31.67
CA THR A 255 8.66 -4.37 33.11
C THR A 255 8.02 -5.64 33.69
N GLY A 256 8.86 -6.65 33.92
CA GLY A 256 8.39 -7.98 34.35
C GLY A 256 7.58 -8.69 33.26
N ARG A 257 6.27 -8.80 33.47
CA ARG A 257 5.33 -9.43 32.51
C ARG A 257 4.56 -8.43 31.66
N THR A 258 4.70 -7.14 31.93
CA THR A 258 4.02 -6.04 31.25
C THR A 258 5.02 -5.18 30.50
N TYR A 259 4.53 -4.18 29.80
CA TYR A 259 5.29 -3.21 29.02
C TYR A 259 4.98 -1.80 29.50
N SER A 260 6.02 -0.97 29.62
CA SER A 260 5.92 0.45 29.94
C SER A 260 6.21 1.23 28.66
N ILE A 261 5.25 2.02 28.23
CA ILE A 261 5.29 2.82 27.00
C ILE A 261 5.36 4.29 27.39
N ASP A 262 6.52 4.92 27.13
CA ASP A 262 6.68 6.35 27.32
C ASP A 262 6.18 7.08 26.09
N THR A 263 5.45 8.15 26.34
CA THR A 263 4.84 8.97 25.30
C THR A 263 5.10 10.46 25.56
N ASP A 264 5.26 11.21 24.49
CA ASP A 264 5.41 12.66 24.51
C ASP A 264 4.25 13.27 23.71
N SER A 265 3.43 14.08 24.38
CA SER A 265 2.31 14.79 23.79
C SER A 265 2.52 16.31 23.91
N THR A 266 2.09 17.02 22.87
CA THR A 266 2.10 18.50 22.87
C THR A 266 1.18 19.09 23.93
N ASP A 267 0.10 18.37 24.27
CA ASP A 267 -0.94 18.88 25.16
C ASP A 267 -0.75 18.46 26.63
N THR A 268 -0.31 17.23 26.86
CA THR A 268 -0.21 16.65 28.23
C THR A 268 1.21 16.43 28.70
N GLY A 269 2.22 16.72 27.85
CA GLY A 269 3.62 16.46 28.15
C GLY A 269 3.97 14.96 28.12
N SER A 270 5.06 14.59 28.75
CA SER A 270 5.53 13.20 28.82
C SER A 270 4.70 12.40 29.82
N THR A 271 4.17 11.26 29.38
CA THR A 271 3.43 10.29 30.22
C THR A 271 3.91 8.86 29.97
N THR A 272 3.57 7.98 30.88
CA THR A 272 3.88 6.54 30.77
C THR A 272 2.58 5.73 30.85
N ILE A 273 2.41 4.80 29.93
CA ILE A 273 1.27 3.91 29.85
C ILE A 273 1.74 2.47 30.05
N ASP A 274 1.15 1.76 31.01
CA ASP A 274 1.42 0.33 31.19
C ASP A 274 0.46 -0.51 30.37
N ALA A 275 0.99 -1.56 29.73
CA ALA A 275 0.25 -2.48 28.88
C ALA A 275 0.66 -3.94 29.11
N ASP A 276 -0.28 -4.86 28.95
CA ASP A 276 -0.01 -6.30 28.93
C ASP A 276 0.50 -6.76 27.55
N PHE A 277 0.02 -6.10 26.49
CA PHE A 277 0.38 -6.39 25.10
C PHE A 277 0.61 -5.09 24.32
N VAL A 278 1.48 -5.18 23.30
CA VAL A 278 1.77 -4.04 22.40
C VAL A 278 1.69 -4.49 20.94
N ILE A 279 0.95 -3.74 20.10
CA ILE A 279 1.01 -3.90 18.65
C ILE A 279 1.72 -2.68 18.06
N VAL A 280 2.83 -2.91 17.37
CA VAL A 280 3.59 -1.87 16.66
C VAL A 280 3.11 -1.85 15.21
N ALA A 281 2.32 -0.83 14.85
CA ALA A 281 1.74 -0.63 13.53
C ALA A 281 2.32 0.60 12.81
N SER A 282 3.36 1.21 13.36
CA SER A 282 4.09 2.34 12.78
C SER A 282 5.17 1.88 11.78
N PRO A 283 5.69 2.77 10.91
CA PRO A 283 6.77 2.43 9.98
C PRO A 283 8.02 1.90 10.68
N ALA A 284 8.71 0.92 10.09
CA ALA A 284 9.84 0.23 10.71
C ALA A 284 10.96 1.18 11.15
N ALA A 285 11.37 2.12 10.29
CA ALA A 285 12.42 3.08 10.61
C ALA A 285 12.03 4.02 11.78
N VAL A 286 10.73 4.36 11.89
CA VAL A 286 10.19 5.14 13.01
C VAL A 286 10.13 4.32 14.29
N SER A 287 9.87 3.01 14.16
CA SER A 287 9.74 2.10 15.30
C SER A 287 11.09 1.72 15.91
N ALA A 288 12.15 1.71 15.12
CA ALA A 288 13.47 1.26 15.55
C ALA A 288 13.99 1.99 16.80
N PRO A 289 13.97 3.33 16.90
CA PRO A 289 14.49 4.05 18.07
C PRO A 289 13.75 3.72 19.37
N PHE A 290 12.42 3.74 19.36
CA PHE A 290 11.64 3.53 20.57
C PHE A 290 11.56 2.05 21.01
N LEU A 291 11.88 1.10 20.11
CA LEU A 291 12.01 -0.32 20.43
C LEU A 291 13.41 -0.71 20.89
N ARG A 292 14.41 0.16 20.76
CA ARG A 292 15.79 -0.12 21.16
C ARG A 292 15.94 -0.51 22.64
N PRO A 293 15.23 0.13 23.59
CA PRO A 293 15.25 -0.28 24.99
C PRO A 293 14.64 -1.66 25.26
N LEU A 294 13.76 -2.14 24.36
CA LEU A 294 13.15 -3.46 24.43
C LEU A 294 14.09 -4.54 23.87
N SER A 295 14.67 -4.30 22.69
CA SER A 295 15.64 -5.17 22.04
C SER A 295 16.50 -4.36 21.05
N ALA A 296 17.80 -4.31 21.32
CA ALA A 296 18.76 -3.64 20.44
C ALA A 296 18.85 -4.35 19.07
N GLU A 297 18.81 -5.70 19.05
CA GLU A 297 18.87 -6.49 17.83
C GLU A 297 17.64 -6.24 16.95
N LEU A 298 16.44 -6.18 17.53
CA LEU A 298 15.21 -5.83 16.82
C LEU A 298 15.31 -4.43 16.20
N SER A 299 15.77 -3.44 16.97
CA SER A 299 15.98 -2.08 16.52
C SER A 299 16.93 -2.02 15.32
N ASP A 300 18.07 -2.72 15.40
CA ASP A 300 19.08 -2.75 14.34
C ASP A 300 18.59 -3.44 13.06
N LEU A 301 17.64 -4.36 13.15
CA LEU A 301 16.96 -4.97 12.00
C LEU A 301 15.87 -4.08 11.37
N LEU A 302 15.20 -3.25 12.17
CA LEU A 302 14.15 -2.33 11.72
C LEU A 302 14.73 -1.07 11.07
N ALA A 303 15.78 -0.50 11.65
CA ALA A 303 16.37 0.79 11.27
C ALA A 303 16.75 0.90 9.76
N PRO A 304 17.36 -0.13 9.12
CA PRO A 304 17.76 -0.04 7.72
C PRO A 304 16.61 -0.22 6.74
N THR A 305 15.35 -0.26 7.17
CA THR A 305 14.22 -0.34 6.25
C THR A 305 14.06 0.97 5.49
N GLU A 306 14.47 0.96 4.22
CA GLU A 306 14.35 2.10 3.33
C GLU A 306 12.90 2.38 2.97
N HIS A 307 12.58 3.66 2.75
CA HIS A 307 11.27 4.11 2.31
C HIS A 307 11.41 5.10 1.16
N ALA A 308 10.67 4.88 0.08
CA ALA A 308 10.56 5.85 -1.00
C ALA A 308 9.55 6.95 -0.65
N SER A 309 9.85 8.17 -1.10
CA SER A 309 8.95 9.32 -1.04
C SER A 309 8.27 9.51 -2.41
N VAL A 310 7.01 9.93 -2.37
CA VAL A 310 6.20 10.20 -3.56
C VAL A 310 5.47 11.52 -3.37
N VAL A 311 5.38 12.32 -4.42
CA VAL A 311 4.51 13.49 -4.45
C VAL A 311 3.33 13.19 -5.37
N MET A 312 2.12 13.42 -4.86
CA MET A 312 0.89 13.30 -5.63
C MET A 312 0.35 14.69 -5.94
N VAL A 313 0.30 15.03 -7.22
CA VAL A 313 -0.30 16.27 -7.70
C VAL A 313 -1.69 15.94 -8.23
N THR A 314 -2.72 16.42 -7.55
CA THR A 314 -4.11 16.34 -8.00
C THR A 314 -4.44 17.65 -8.69
N VAL A 315 -4.97 17.58 -9.92
CA VAL A 315 -5.39 18.75 -10.70
C VAL A 315 -6.81 18.59 -11.17
N ARG A 316 -7.58 19.68 -11.12
CA ARG A 316 -8.79 19.85 -11.90
C ARG A 316 -8.43 20.61 -13.18
N ALA A 317 -8.70 20.04 -14.32
CA ALA A 317 -8.42 20.64 -15.61
C ALA A 317 -9.67 20.78 -16.45
N THR A 318 -9.68 21.79 -17.32
CA THR A 318 -10.75 22.07 -18.28
C THR A 318 -10.21 22.09 -19.69
N GLY A 319 -11.08 21.98 -20.68
CA GLY A 319 -10.74 22.16 -22.07
C GLY A 319 -11.16 20.99 -22.96
N LYS A 320 -11.52 21.30 -24.20
CA LYS A 320 -11.99 20.31 -25.20
C LYS A 320 -10.94 19.21 -25.51
N ALA A 321 -9.67 19.51 -25.34
CA ALA A 321 -8.59 18.56 -25.58
C ALA A 321 -8.61 17.37 -24.62
N LEU A 322 -9.24 17.48 -23.46
CA LEU A 322 -9.41 16.40 -22.48
C LEU A 322 -10.25 15.23 -23.02
N ALA A 323 -11.09 15.46 -24.04
CA ALA A 323 -11.82 14.40 -24.72
C ALA A 323 -10.91 13.29 -25.28
N ARG A 324 -9.62 13.59 -25.54
CA ARG A 324 -8.62 12.58 -25.96
C ARG A 324 -8.34 11.51 -24.89
N PHE A 325 -8.67 11.79 -23.65
CA PHE A 325 -8.51 10.85 -22.52
C PHE A 325 -9.80 10.05 -22.25
N GLU A 326 -10.85 10.25 -23.00
CA GLU A 326 -12.11 9.51 -22.83
C GLU A 326 -11.87 7.99 -22.89
N GLY A 327 -12.47 7.25 -21.97
CA GLY A 327 -12.29 5.79 -21.87
C GLY A 327 -10.95 5.34 -21.30
N MET A 328 -10.05 6.26 -20.93
CA MET A 328 -8.77 5.95 -20.29
C MET A 328 -8.84 6.22 -18.77
N SER A 329 -8.38 5.27 -17.98
CA SER A 329 -8.22 5.45 -16.51
C SER A 329 -6.88 6.08 -16.13
N GLY A 330 -5.95 6.19 -17.07
CA GLY A 330 -4.63 6.76 -16.86
C GLY A 330 -3.53 6.05 -17.65
N TYR A 331 -2.28 6.44 -17.35
CA TYR A 331 -1.11 5.81 -17.95
C TYR A 331 0.05 5.72 -16.96
N LEU A 332 0.92 4.75 -17.21
CA LEU A 332 2.19 4.55 -16.50
C LEU A 332 3.34 4.99 -17.40
N VAL A 333 4.39 5.54 -16.80
CA VAL A 333 5.60 5.94 -17.52
C VAL A 333 6.71 4.94 -17.23
N PRO A 334 7.20 4.18 -18.22
CA PRO A 334 8.32 3.26 -18.06
C PRO A 334 9.61 3.99 -17.67
N LYS A 335 10.46 3.33 -16.88
CA LYS A 335 11.71 3.92 -16.37
C LYS A 335 12.59 4.58 -17.47
N PRO A 336 12.75 4.02 -18.68
CA PRO A 336 13.50 4.67 -19.75
C PRO A 336 12.94 6.02 -20.23
N ASP A 337 11.63 6.23 -20.06
CA ASP A 337 10.91 7.43 -20.50
C ASP A 337 10.63 8.41 -19.34
N GLN A 338 10.89 8.01 -18.09
CA GLN A 338 10.64 8.83 -16.91
C GLN A 338 11.59 10.03 -16.83
N LYS A 339 11.01 11.20 -16.58
CA LYS A 339 11.72 12.36 -16.02
C LYS A 339 11.38 12.48 -14.54
N ARG A 340 10.22 13.04 -14.19
CA ARG A 340 9.72 13.16 -12.81
C ARG A 340 8.39 12.42 -12.61
N VAL A 341 7.51 12.48 -13.63
CA VAL A 341 6.21 11.80 -13.62
C VAL A 341 6.41 10.29 -13.78
N THR A 342 5.83 9.53 -12.87
CA THR A 342 5.83 8.06 -12.90
C THR A 342 4.52 7.47 -13.40
N ALA A 343 3.41 8.18 -13.14
CA ALA A 343 2.07 7.77 -13.57
C ALA A 343 1.12 8.96 -13.56
N ALA A 344 0.10 8.90 -14.41
CA ALA A 344 -1.07 9.78 -14.35
C ALA A 344 -2.35 8.94 -14.29
N SER A 345 -3.22 9.22 -13.32
CA SER A 345 -4.54 8.60 -13.17
C SER A 345 -5.62 9.62 -13.50
N PHE A 346 -6.50 9.30 -14.42
CA PHE A 346 -7.64 10.12 -14.79
C PHE A 346 -8.82 9.78 -13.87
N GLY A 347 -8.81 10.40 -12.68
CA GLY A 347 -9.70 10.07 -11.57
C GLY A 347 -11.17 10.10 -11.96
N SER A 348 -11.62 11.14 -12.67
CA SER A 348 -13.00 11.27 -13.14
C SER A 348 -13.41 10.20 -14.16
N ASN A 349 -12.46 9.64 -14.91
CA ASN A 349 -12.71 8.52 -15.80
C ASN A 349 -12.68 7.17 -15.08
N LYS A 350 -11.81 7.03 -14.06
CA LYS A 350 -11.67 5.81 -13.27
C LYS A 350 -12.81 5.62 -12.30
N TRP A 351 -13.26 6.70 -11.65
CA TRP A 351 -14.26 6.70 -10.59
C TRP A 351 -15.45 7.59 -10.98
N ALA A 352 -16.63 7.00 -11.07
CA ALA A 352 -17.84 7.75 -11.45
C ALA A 352 -18.20 8.84 -10.41
N HIS A 353 -17.91 8.61 -9.12
CA HIS A 353 -18.15 9.55 -8.04
C HIS A 353 -17.12 10.69 -7.93
N TRP A 354 -16.05 10.65 -8.73
CA TRP A 354 -15.08 11.76 -8.84
C TRP A 354 -15.34 12.67 -10.04
N ARG A 355 -16.48 12.53 -10.70
CA ARG A 355 -16.85 13.41 -11.81
C ARG A 355 -17.39 14.72 -11.26
N PRO A 356 -16.77 15.86 -11.59
CA PRO A 356 -17.38 17.16 -11.35
C PRO A 356 -18.68 17.32 -12.11
N ASP A 357 -19.54 18.25 -11.68
CA ASP A 357 -20.82 18.54 -12.32
C ASP A 357 -20.68 19.26 -13.68
N ASP A 358 -19.45 19.69 -14.01
CA ASP A 358 -19.11 20.33 -15.29
C ASP A 358 -18.20 19.43 -16.16
N ASP A 359 -17.79 19.95 -17.34
CA ASP A 359 -16.91 19.23 -18.27
C ASP A 359 -15.44 19.19 -17.83
N SER A 360 -15.12 19.48 -16.58
CA SER A 360 -13.77 19.37 -16.03
C SER A 360 -13.41 17.93 -15.64
N MET A 361 -12.12 17.66 -15.55
CA MET A 361 -11.57 16.37 -15.17
C MET A 361 -10.64 16.48 -13.97
N ILE A 362 -10.85 15.64 -12.99
CA ILE A 362 -9.90 15.45 -11.89
C ILE A 362 -8.88 14.38 -12.29
N MET A 363 -7.62 14.75 -12.25
CA MET A 363 -6.48 13.88 -12.55
C MET A 363 -5.52 13.87 -11.36
N ARG A 364 -4.86 12.75 -11.14
CA ARG A 364 -3.82 12.59 -10.13
C ARG A 364 -2.54 12.13 -10.80
N VAL A 365 -1.46 12.87 -10.58
CA VAL A 365 -0.16 12.60 -11.19
C VAL A 365 0.84 12.31 -10.10
N SER A 366 1.52 11.18 -10.21
CA SER A 366 2.51 10.71 -9.26
C SER A 366 3.92 11.06 -9.74
N LEU A 367 4.72 11.62 -8.83
CA LEU A 367 6.14 11.93 -9.04
C LEU A 367 6.97 11.22 -7.99
N GLY A 368 8.13 10.72 -8.39
CA GLY A 368 9.07 10.07 -7.49
C GLY A 368 8.81 8.57 -7.32
N ARG A 369 9.89 7.88 -7.05
CA ARG A 369 9.94 6.45 -6.73
C ARG A 369 11.33 6.12 -6.16
N ASP A 370 11.50 4.91 -5.66
CA ASP A 370 12.81 4.36 -5.27
C ASP A 370 13.83 4.43 -6.42
N GLY A 371 15.06 4.78 -6.09
CA GLY A 371 16.16 4.93 -7.05
C GLY A 371 16.10 6.20 -7.90
N ALA A 372 15.11 7.06 -7.72
CA ALA A 372 15.04 8.39 -8.34
C ALA A 372 15.32 9.49 -7.30
N PRO A 373 15.94 10.62 -7.70
CA PRO A 373 16.09 11.75 -6.78
C PRO A 373 14.72 12.35 -6.47
N THR A 374 14.32 12.32 -5.20
CA THR A 374 13.02 12.82 -4.73
C THR A 374 13.14 13.92 -3.69
N HIS A 375 14.34 14.18 -3.19
CA HIS A 375 14.56 15.19 -2.14
C HIS A 375 14.07 16.57 -2.57
N ASP A 376 14.41 17.02 -3.78
CA ASP A 376 13.99 18.27 -4.35
C ASP A 376 12.46 18.38 -4.49
N LEU A 377 11.79 17.31 -4.90
CA LEU A 377 10.32 17.23 -5.03
C LEU A 377 9.61 17.41 -3.69
N VAL A 378 10.17 16.86 -2.62
CA VAL A 378 9.55 16.85 -1.30
C VAL A 378 9.87 18.10 -0.51
N HIS A 379 11.10 18.60 -0.58
CA HIS A 379 11.61 19.64 0.33
C HIS A 379 11.90 20.99 -0.32
N GLU A 380 12.18 21.03 -1.64
CA GLU A 380 12.70 22.25 -2.28
C GLU A 380 11.70 22.90 -3.25
N TRP A 381 10.85 22.09 -3.92
CA TRP A 381 9.92 22.61 -4.91
C TRP A 381 8.62 23.04 -4.25
N ASP A 382 8.17 24.28 -4.56
CA ASP A 382 6.83 24.74 -4.22
C ASP A 382 5.76 24.02 -5.07
N ASP A 383 4.51 24.20 -4.69
CA ASP A 383 3.37 23.53 -5.33
C ASP A 383 3.20 24.00 -6.79
N GLU A 384 3.42 25.29 -7.07
CA GLU A 384 3.33 25.86 -8.41
C GLU A 384 4.38 25.25 -9.35
N ARG A 385 5.60 25.04 -8.87
CA ARG A 385 6.67 24.40 -9.64
C ARG A 385 6.34 22.94 -9.94
N LEU A 386 5.79 22.21 -8.97
CA LEU A 386 5.35 20.83 -9.13
C LEU A 386 4.21 20.73 -10.16
N VAL A 387 3.24 21.62 -10.10
CA VAL A 387 2.12 21.67 -11.05
C VAL A 387 2.62 21.99 -12.46
N ARG A 388 3.49 22.99 -12.63
CA ARG A 388 4.11 23.30 -13.94
C ARG A 388 4.85 22.11 -14.51
N GLN A 389 5.67 21.43 -13.71
CA GLN A 389 6.40 20.23 -14.13
C GLN A 389 5.45 19.11 -14.61
N VAL A 390 4.36 18.88 -13.86
CA VAL A 390 3.33 17.91 -14.24
C VAL A 390 2.68 18.26 -15.56
N VAL A 391 2.27 19.52 -15.76
CA VAL A 391 1.63 19.99 -16.99
C VAL A 391 2.55 19.82 -18.20
N ASP A 392 3.82 20.21 -18.04
CA ASP A 392 4.81 20.14 -19.12
C ASP A 392 5.10 18.68 -19.52
N GLU A 393 5.33 17.79 -18.52
CA GLU A 393 5.55 16.38 -18.83
C GLU A 393 4.30 15.69 -19.41
N MET A 394 3.11 16.01 -18.92
CA MET A 394 1.87 15.47 -19.49
C MET A 394 1.66 15.94 -20.94
N ARG A 395 2.03 17.18 -21.25
CA ARG A 395 2.03 17.67 -22.64
C ARG A 395 3.03 16.89 -23.51
N ASP A 396 4.26 16.69 -23.01
CA ASP A 396 5.27 15.89 -23.69
C ASP A 396 4.81 14.46 -23.96
N HIS A 397 4.14 13.85 -22.98
CA HIS A 397 3.66 12.46 -23.05
C HIS A 397 2.46 12.29 -23.99
N THR A 398 1.56 13.25 -24.02
CA THR A 398 0.22 13.08 -24.62
C THR A 398 -0.04 13.97 -25.81
N GLY A 399 0.74 15.04 -25.98
CA GLY A 399 0.46 16.11 -26.94
C GLY A 399 -0.79 16.92 -26.59
N VAL A 400 -1.27 16.86 -25.34
CA VAL A 400 -2.45 17.58 -24.87
C VAL A 400 -2.02 18.69 -23.92
N ASP A 401 -2.42 19.93 -24.25
CA ASP A 401 -2.29 21.04 -23.32
C ASP A 401 -3.37 20.94 -22.26
N ILE A 402 -2.93 20.84 -21.02
CA ILE A 402 -3.80 20.78 -19.85
C ILE A 402 -3.80 22.15 -19.18
N ALA A 403 -4.98 22.71 -18.95
CA ALA A 403 -5.17 23.97 -18.23
C ALA A 403 -5.66 23.69 -16.80
N PRO A 404 -4.78 23.60 -15.79
CA PRO A 404 -5.20 23.44 -14.41
C PRO A 404 -5.94 24.68 -13.93
N VAL A 405 -7.13 24.49 -13.36
CA VAL A 405 -7.93 25.56 -12.72
C VAL A 405 -7.93 25.44 -11.20
N GLU A 406 -7.58 24.28 -10.70
CA GLU A 406 -7.41 24.00 -9.27
C GLU A 406 -6.38 22.90 -9.11
N HIS A 407 -5.56 22.95 -8.05
CA HIS A 407 -4.60 21.89 -7.75
C HIS A 407 -4.47 21.64 -6.24
N ARG A 408 -4.00 20.46 -5.90
CA ARG A 408 -3.61 20.05 -4.56
C ARG A 408 -2.35 19.21 -4.66
N VAL A 409 -1.35 19.52 -3.87
CA VAL A 409 -0.10 18.75 -3.77
C VAL A 409 -0.06 18.04 -2.42
N THR A 410 0.08 16.73 -2.46
CA THR A 410 0.26 15.91 -1.26
C THR A 410 1.64 15.26 -1.30
N ARG A 411 2.48 15.59 -0.32
CA ARG A 411 3.82 15.01 -0.16
C ARG A 411 3.74 13.81 0.76
N TRP A 412 4.06 12.64 0.22
CA TRP A 412 4.11 11.38 0.93
C TRP A 412 5.57 11.02 1.22
N GLU A 413 6.15 11.72 2.19
CA GLU A 413 7.53 11.50 2.61
C GLU A 413 7.68 10.16 3.32
N HIS A 414 8.75 9.42 2.98
CA HIS A 414 9.08 8.11 3.56
C HIS A 414 7.86 7.17 3.67
N SER A 415 7.01 7.15 2.62
CA SER A 415 5.70 6.50 2.70
C SER A 415 5.67 5.06 2.19
N PHE A 416 6.57 4.68 1.28
CA PHE A 416 6.58 3.36 0.67
C PHE A 416 7.80 2.54 1.11
N PRO A 417 7.65 1.55 2.02
CA PRO A 417 8.74 0.69 2.42
C PRO A 417 9.26 -0.11 1.22
N GLN A 418 10.59 -0.15 1.08
CA GLN A 418 11.26 -0.81 -0.02
C GLN A 418 11.72 -2.21 0.40
N TYR A 419 11.06 -3.22 -0.13
CA TYR A 419 11.37 -4.61 0.18
C TYR A 419 12.55 -5.09 -0.66
N ARG A 420 13.75 -5.00 -0.10
CA ARG A 420 14.96 -5.53 -0.76
C ARG A 420 14.96 -7.06 -0.76
N PRO A 421 15.68 -7.73 -1.66
CA PRO A 421 15.92 -9.17 -1.57
C PRO A 421 16.33 -9.58 -0.15
N GLY A 422 15.76 -10.66 0.37
CA GLY A 422 15.93 -11.08 1.79
C GLY A 422 15.00 -10.40 2.79
N HIS A 423 14.04 -9.58 2.33
CA HIS A 423 13.11 -8.86 3.23
C HIS A 423 12.26 -9.80 4.09
N LEU A 424 11.66 -10.85 3.49
CA LEU A 424 10.78 -11.76 4.25
C LEU A 424 11.55 -12.59 5.28
N GLU A 425 12.80 -12.95 5.00
CA GLU A 425 13.69 -13.62 5.94
C GLU A 425 14.03 -12.70 7.11
N ARG A 426 14.31 -11.41 6.84
CA ARG A 426 14.54 -10.40 7.88
C ARG A 426 13.30 -10.21 8.75
N VAL A 427 12.10 -10.14 8.14
CA VAL A 427 10.84 -10.05 8.90
C VAL A 427 10.65 -11.29 9.79
N ALA A 428 10.91 -12.49 9.29
CA ALA A 428 10.82 -13.71 10.09
C ALA A 428 11.81 -13.70 11.27
N THR A 429 13.01 -13.15 11.08
CA THR A 429 13.99 -12.97 12.19
C THR A 429 13.46 -11.99 13.24
N MET A 430 12.90 -10.83 12.81
CA MET A 430 12.30 -9.87 13.75
C MET A 430 11.15 -10.49 14.56
N GLU A 431 10.27 -11.25 13.90
CA GLU A 431 9.16 -11.97 14.56
C GLU A 431 9.68 -13.00 15.56
N ALA A 432 10.75 -13.74 15.25
CA ALA A 432 11.37 -14.69 16.16
C ALA A 432 11.98 -14.00 17.40
N ILE A 433 12.67 -12.87 17.21
CA ILE A 433 13.22 -12.06 18.32
C ILE A 433 12.08 -11.58 19.24
N VAL A 434 11.03 -11.00 18.66
CA VAL A 434 9.87 -10.52 19.43
C VAL A 434 9.24 -11.66 20.23
N ASN A 435 9.05 -12.83 19.63
CA ASN A 435 8.46 -13.98 20.31
C ASN A 435 9.31 -14.49 21.49
N THR A 436 10.64 -14.33 21.44
CA THR A 436 11.54 -14.80 22.49
C THR A 436 11.86 -13.75 23.54
N GLU A 437 12.13 -12.51 23.13
CA GLU A 437 12.58 -11.44 24.03
C GLU A 437 11.42 -10.59 24.58
N ALA A 438 10.35 -10.45 23.80
CA ALA A 438 9.20 -9.60 24.10
C ALA A 438 7.85 -10.31 23.83
N PRO A 439 7.57 -11.46 24.49
CA PRO A 439 6.32 -12.21 24.28
C PRO A 439 5.12 -11.34 24.65
N GLY A 440 4.24 -11.08 23.69
CA GLY A 440 3.09 -10.16 23.82
C GLY A 440 3.26 -8.86 23.04
N VAL A 441 4.42 -8.62 22.42
CA VAL A 441 4.61 -7.59 21.41
C VAL A 441 4.36 -8.19 20.02
N HIS A 442 3.71 -7.45 19.12
CA HIS A 442 3.45 -7.87 17.75
C HIS A 442 3.84 -6.75 16.78
N LEU A 443 4.51 -7.11 15.68
CA LEU A 443 4.83 -6.21 14.58
C LEU A 443 3.81 -6.41 13.45
N ALA A 444 3.20 -5.35 12.96
CA ALA A 444 2.25 -5.43 11.86
C ALA A 444 2.31 -4.17 10.99
N GLY A 445 1.87 -4.28 9.74
CA GLY A 445 1.73 -3.14 8.85
C GLY A 445 2.60 -3.19 7.61
N ALA A 446 2.60 -2.06 6.91
CA ALA A 446 3.18 -1.94 5.59
C ALA A 446 4.69 -2.26 5.52
N SER A 447 5.44 -2.09 6.62
CA SER A 447 6.87 -2.40 6.64
C SER A 447 7.18 -3.89 6.80
N MET A 448 6.18 -4.74 7.02
CA MET A 448 6.38 -6.18 7.30
C MET A 448 6.06 -7.06 6.09
N ARG A 449 4.82 -7.50 5.94
CA ARG A 449 4.43 -8.55 4.99
C ARG A 449 3.53 -8.08 3.85
N GLY A 450 3.65 -6.82 3.43
CA GLY A 450 2.95 -6.24 2.28
C GLY A 450 2.31 -4.89 2.56
N ILE A 451 2.43 -3.98 1.59
CA ILE A 451 1.97 -2.59 1.69
C ILE A 451 0.48 -2.42 1.40
N GLY A 452 -0.15 -3.40 0.73
CA GLY A 452 -1.54 -3.28 0.31
C GLY A 452 -2.49 -3.21 1.51
N ILE A 453 -3.57 -2.43 1.40
CA ILE A 453 -4.57 -2.26 2.46
C ILE A 453 -5.06 -3.62 2.98
N ALA A 454 -5.40 -4.54 2.08
CA ALA A 454 -5.84 -5.88 2.48
C ALA A 454 -4.76 -6.68 3.22
N SER A 455 -3.48 -6.53 2.85
CA SER A 455 -2.36 -7.16 3.57
C SER A 455 -2.17 -6.57 4.96
N CYS A 456 -2.28 -5.25 5.10
CA CYS A 456 -2.22 -4.55 6.38
C CYS A 456 -3.36 -4.99 7.31
N ILE A 457 -4.58 -5.13 6.78
CA ILE A 457 -5.74 -5.64 7.52
C ILE A 457 -5.50 -7.09 7.99
N THR A 458 -5.04 -7.96 7.10
CA THR A 458 -4.76 -9.37 7.45
C THR A 458 -3.71 -9.49 8.55
N GLN A 459 -2.63 -8.71 8.50
CA GLN A 459 -1.61 -8.68 9.54
C GLN A 459 -2.17 -8.20 10.88
N ALA A 460 -3.00 -7.16 10.86
CA ALA A 460 -3.67 -6.64 12.05
C ALA A 460 -4.61 -7.68 12.68
N GLU A 461 -5.41 -8.37 11.87
CA GLU A 461 -6.29 -9.45 12.31
C GLU A 461 -5.50 -10.62 12.92
N THR A 462 -4.36 -10.97 12.33
CA THR A 462 -3.47 -12.03 12.86
C THR A 462 -2.89 -11.63 14.22
N ALA A 463 -2.41 -10.41 14.38
CA ALA A 463 -1.89 -9.91 15.65
C ALA A 463 -2.96 -9.88 16.74
N ALA A 464 -4.15 -9.36 16.41
CA ALA A 464 -5.28 -9.33 17.35
C ALA A 464 -5.73 -10.74 17.77
N ALA A 465 -5.84 -11.68 16.84
CA ALA A 465 -6.21 -13.07 17.12
C ALA A 465 -5.19 -13.77 18.02
N SER A 466 -3.89 -13.53 17.82
CA SER A 466 -2.82 -14.08 18.68
C SER A 466 -2.93 -13.59 20.12
N ILE A 467 -3.20 -12.29 20.30
CA ILE A 467 -3.39 -11.69 21.63
C ILE A 467 -4.64 -12.27 22.31
N LEU A 468 -5.77 -12.32 21.62
CA LEU A 468 -7.02 -12.86 22.17
C LEU A 468 -6.87 -14.33 22.61
N ALA A 469 -6.21 -15.15 21.81
CA ALA A 469 -5.91 -16.55 22.17
C ALA A 469 -5.03 -16.67 23.42
N THR A 470 -4.07 -15.74 23.61
CA THR A 470 -3.20 -15.71 24.80
C THR A 470 -3.98 -15.30 26.04
N ILE A 471 -4.86 -14.30 25.94
CA ILE A 471 -5.72 -13.86 27.04
C ILE A 471 -6.66 -14.97 27.47
N ASP A 472 -7.37 -15.61 26.51
CA ASP A 472 -8.32 -16.70 26.77
C ASP A 472 -7.66 -17.88 27.49
N SER A 473 -6.46 -18.29 27.02
CA SER A 473 -5.69 -19.38 27.66
C SER A 473 -5.28 -19.05 29.10
N THR A 474 -4.93 -17.78 29.36
CA THR A 474 -4.53 -17.32 30.71
C THR A 474 -5.73 -17.25 31.66
N THR A 475 -6.88 -16.89 31.16
CA THR A 475 -8.14 -16.84 31.97
C THR A 475 -8.58 -18.24 32.37
N ARG A 476 -8.60 -19.20 31.43
CA ARG A 476 -8.98 -20.60 31.71
C ARG A 476 -8.05 -21.33 32.68
N LEU A 477 -6.82 -20.86 32.88
CA LEU A 477 -5.89 -21.44 33.85
C LEU A 477 -6.07 -20.85 35.26
N ARG A 478 -6.87 -19.79 35.43
CA ARG A 478 -7.17 -19.15 36.71
C ARG A 478 -8.51 -19.59 37.30
N ASP A 479 -9.42 -20.08 36.44
CA ASP A 479 -10.70 -20.72 36.82
C ASP A 479 -10.48 -22.22 37.08
#